data_a368109cb3ae815b8d11f764abb2065e
#
_entry.id   a368109cb3ae815b8d11f764abb2065e
#
_cell.length_a   1.000
_cell.length_b   1.000
_cell.length_c   1.000
_cell.angle_alpha   90.00
_cell.angle_beta   90.00
_cell.angle_gamma   90.00
#
_symmetry.space_group_name_H-M   'P 1'
#
loop_
_entity.id
_entity.type
_entity.pdbx_description
1 polymer ?
#
loop_
_entity_poly.entity_id
_entity_poly.type
_entity_poly.pdbx_seq_one_letter_code
_entity_poly.pdbx_strand_id
1 'polypeptide(L)'
;MSTSTQRVSHKVSTFTESVIREMTRLALDHNAINLAQGFPNFPAPQSIKDAACRAIQDDINQYAITWGEPGFRAAIAEKYQIFYGWEIDPNREITVACGSTESMISSILGLVDPEDRILVFEPFYENYGPDAVIAGASPVYVSLDPDQNWAFDFHQLEERIRDSQIRALILNSPNNPSGKVFNREELAKISELAQEYDFYVITDEIYEHIVYPGASHLPIALF
;
A
#
# COMPACT_ATOMS: atom_id res chain seq x y z
N MET A 1 -7.88 -27.09 -34.66
CA MET A 1 -8.00 -26.06 -33.58
C MET A 1 -6.67 -26.05 -32.86
N SER A 2 -5.85 -24.99 -33.07
CA SER A 2 -4.54 -24.86 -32.41
C SER A 2 -4.77 -24.58 -30.95
N THR A 3 -4.38 -25.50 -30.08
CA THR A 3 -4.27 -25.22 -28.63
C THR A 3 -3.17 -24.17 -28.45
N SER A 4 -3.56 -22.92 -28.29
CA SER A 4 -2.65 -21.87 -27.87
C SER A 4 -2.04 -22.32 -26.55
N THR A 5 -0.79 -22.72 -26.58
CA THR A 5 -0.04 -23.05 -25.37
C THR A 5 0.06 -21.77 -24.57
N GLN A 6 -0.57 -21.72 -23.40
CA GLN A 6 -0.51 -20.59 -22.50
C GLN A 6 0.96 -20.31 -22.17
N ARG A 7 1.45 -19.13 -22.59
CA ARG A 7 2.87 -18.75 -22.45
C ARG A 7 3.19 -18.02 -21.15
N VAL A 8 2.15 -17.73 -20.36
CA VAL A 8 2.27 -17.06 -19.07
C VAL A 8 2.13 -18.08 -17.93
N SER A 9 2.65 -17.75 -16.75
CA SER A 9 2.49 -18.61 -15.59
C SER A 9 1.02 -18.76 -15.19
N HIS A 10 0.68 -19.90 -14.57
CA HIS A 10 -0.70 -20.17 -14.14
C HIS A 10 -1.23 -19.06 -13.21
N LYS A 11 -0.41 -18.57 -12.26
CA LYS A 11 -0.81 -17.55 -11.28
C LYS A 11 -1.21 -16.20 -11.89
N VAL A 12 -0.70 -15.84 -13.05
CA VAL A 12 -1.08 -14.58 -13.72
C VAL A 12 -2.10 -14.77 -14.85
N SER A 13 -2.50 -16.03 -15.12
CA SER A 13 -3.43 -16.35 -16.20
C SER A 13 -4.85 -15.83 -15.96
N THR A 14 -5.20 -15.52 -14.71
CA THR A 14 -6.49 -14.99 -14.29
C THR A 14 -6.49 -13.48 -14.15
N PHE A 15 -5.33 -12.81 -14.30
CA PHE A 15 -5.25 -11.36 -14.16
C PHE A 15 -5.90 -10.68 -15.36
N THR A 16 -6.70 -9.67 -15.07
CA THR A 16 -7.34 -8.79 -16.06
C THR A 16 -6.61 -7.45 -16.13
N GLU A 17 -6.90 -6.66 -17.16
CA GLU A 17 -6.42 -5.28 -17.20
C GLU A 17 -7.01 -4.49 -16.01
N SER A 18 -6.23 -3.60 -15.45
CA SER A 18 -6.66 -2.63 -14.44
C SER A 18 -7.82 -1.79 -14.96
N VAL A 19 -8.91 -1.73 -14.21
CA VAL A 19 -10.08 -0.89 -14.55
C VAL A 19 -9.70 0.58 -14.66
N ILE A 20 -8.80 1.05 -13.82
CA ILE A 20 -8.30 2.44 -13.84
C ILE A 20 -7.58 2.73 -15.16
N ARG A 21 -6.74 1.81 -15.64
CA ARG A 21 -6.02 1.95 -16.91
C ARG A 21 -6.97 1.87 -18.11
N GLU A 22 -7.93 0.95 -18.08
CA GLU A 22 -8.94 0.83 -19.12
C GLU A 22 -9.76 2.12 -19.26
N MET A 23 -10.26 2.65 -18.15
CA MET A 23 -11.01 3.91 -18.13
C MET A 23 -10.17 5.10 -18.59
N THR A 24 -8.90 5.14 -18.23
CA THR A 24 -7.97 6.20 -18.73
C THR A 24 -7.81 6.11 -20.25
N ARG A 25 -7.64 4.91 -20.79
CA ARG A 25 -7.54 4.70 -22.27
C ARG A 25 -8.84 5.13 -22.96
N LEU A 26 -9.99 4.69 -22.46
CA LEU A 26 -11.30 5.07 -23.01
C LEU A 26 -11.52 6.60 -22.97
N ALA A 27 -11.12 7.24 -21.88
CA ALA A 27 -11.21 8.70 -21.77
C ALA A 27 -10.37 9.40 -22.85
N LEU A 28 -9.15 8.92 -23.13
CA LEU A 28 -8.31 9.45 -24.18
C LEU A 28 -8.90 9.20 -25.58
N ASP A 29 -9.37 7.99 -25.86
CA ASP A 29 -9.94 7.59 -27.14
C ASP A 29 -11.20 8.40 -27.49
N HIS A 30 -11.98 8.76 -26.50
CA HIS A 30 -13.22 9.52 -26.64
C HIS A 30 -13.08 11.02 -26.35
N ASN A 31 -11.86 11.51 -26.07
CA ASN A 31 -11.61 12.89 -25.64
C ASN A 31 -12.53 13.31 -24.46
N ALA A 32 -12.74 12.42 -23.51
CA ALA A 32 -13.59 12.61 -22.36
C ALA A 32 -12.77 13.04 -21.12
N ILE A 33 -13.46 13.62 -20.14
CA ILE A 33 -12.87 13.93 -18.84
C ILE A 33 -12.66 12.61 -18.08
N ASN A 34 -11.40 12.32 -17.72
CA ASN A 34 -11.10 11.14 -16.90
C ASN A 34 -11.41 11.42 -15.42
N LEU A 35 -12.41 10.74 -14.88
CA LEU A 35 -12.79 10.78 -13.47
C LEU A 35 -12.45 9.48 -12.73
N ALA A 36 -11.85 8.50 -13.42
CA ALA A 36 -11.51 7.20 -12.84
C ALA A 36 -10.15 7.19 -12.14
N GLN A 37 -9.26 8.13 -12.49
CA GLN A 37 -7.94 8.23 -11.89
C GLN A 37 -7.66 9.67 -11.47
N GLY A 38 -7.25 9.84 -10.20
CA GLY A 38 -6.81 11.13 -9.69
C GLY A 38 -5.42 11.48 -10.20
N PHE A 39 -5.32 12.61 -10.91
CA PHE A 39 -4.04 13.20 -11.31
C PHE A 39 -3.91 14.61 -10.74
N PRO A 40 -2.73 14.99 -10.22
CA PRO A 40 -2.44 16.38 -9.97
C PRO A 40 -2.52 17.16 -11.29
N ASN A 41 -3.34 18.21 -11.34
CA ASN A 41 -3.45 19.09 -12.50
C ASN A 41 -2.54 20.32 -12.38
N PHE A 42 -1.56 20.28 -11.50
CA PHE A 42 -0.57 21.33 -11.24
C PHE A 42 0.84 20.74 -11.31
N PRO A 43 1.86 21.56 -11.65
CA PRO A 43 3.23 21.10 -11.74
C PRO A 43 3.83 20.83 -10.36
N ALA A 44 4.86 19.98 -10.31
CA ALA A 44 5.67 19.81 -9.11
C ALA A 44 6.30 21.16 -8.67
N PRO A 45 6.52 21.38 -7.37
CA PRO A 45 7.21 22.56 -6.85
C PRO A 45 8.53 22.81 -7.55
N GLN A 46 8.82 24.07 -7.87
CA GLN A 46 10.03 24.43 -8.62
C GLN A 46 11.30 24.01 -7.87
N SER A 47 11.33 24.14 -6.54
CA SER A 47 12.46 23.73 -5.71
C SER A 47 12.84 22.24 -5.86
N ILE A 48 11.85 21.35 -6.02
CA ILE A 48 12.08 19.91 -6.26
C ILE A 48 12.69 19.70 -7.63
N LYS A 49 12.15 20.36 -8.67
CA LYS A 49 12.69 20.29 -10.04
C LYS A 49 14.14 20.79 -10.11
N ASP A 50 14.42 21.93 -9.45
CA ASP A 50 15.76 22.50 -9.41
C ASP A 50 16.75 21.58 -8.67
N ALA A 51 16.32 20.94 -7.58
CA ALA A 51 17.13 19.97 -6.87
C ALA A 51 17.46 18.75 -7.74
N ALA A 52 16.49 18.22 -8.49
CA ALA A 52 16.73 17.12 -9.42
C ALA A 52 17.69 17.52 -10.54
N CYS A 53 17.53 18.72 -11.12
CA CYS A 53 18.44 19.24 -12.15
C CYS A 53 19.88 19.41 -11.61
N ARG A 54 20.03 19.92 -10.39
CA ARG A 54 21.35 20.03 -9.76
C ARG A 54 21.99 18.65 -9.54
N ALA A 55 21.25 17.69 -9.03
CA ALA A 55 21.77 16.33 -8.81
C ALA A 55 22.28 15.70 -10.12
N ILE A 56 21.59 15.94 -11.24
CA ILE A 56 22.05 15.49 -12.58
C ILE A 56 23.34 16.21 -12.98
N GLN A 57 23.40 17.54 -12.79
CA GLN A 57 24.56 18.36 -13.15
C GLN A 57 25.79 18.08 -12.29
N ASP A 58 25.58 17.69 -11.05
CA ASP A 58 26.61 17.34 -10.07
C ASP A 58 27.08 15.86 -10.20
N ASP A 59 26.65 15.17 -11.26
CA ASP A 59 27.00 13.77 -11.55
C ASP A 59 26.61 12.78 -10.43
N ILE A 60 25.53 13.05 -9.70
CA ILE A 60 24.98 12.11 -8.72
C ILE A 60 24.22 11.01 -9.49
N ASN A 61 24.97 10.10 -10.12
CA ASN A 61 24.47 9.12 -11.08
C ASN A 61 25.01 7.72 -10.87
N GLN A 62 25.73 7.47 -9.77
CA GLN A 62 26.29 6.16 -9.42
C GLN A 62 25.29 5.34 -8.62
N TYR A 63 25.57 4.06 -8.49
CA TYR A 63 24.75 3.14 -7.70
C TYR A 63 24.62 3.61 -6.25
N ALA A 64 23.39 3.73 -5.78
CA ALA A 64 23.15 3.81 -4.35
C ALA A 64 23.37 2.43 -3.69
N ILE A 65 23.58 2.40 -2.39
CA ILE A 65 23.56 1.14 -1.64
C ILE A 65 22.16 0.52 -1.72
N THR A 66 22.06 -0.79 -1.57
CA THR A 66 20.80 -1.56 -1.78
C THR A 66 19.60 -1.04 -0.98
N TRP A 67 19.86 -0.50 0.22
CA TRP A 67 18.80 0.05 1.07
C TRP A 67 18.32 1.45 0.65
N GLY A 68 18.99 2.09 -0.30
CA GLY A 68 18.75 3.46 -0.72
C GLY A 68 19.78 4.46 -0.21
N GLU A 69 19.79 5.65 -0.79
CA GLU A 69 20.73 6.72 -0.48
C GLU A 69 20.63 7.13 1.00
N PRO A 70 21.75 7.21 1.75
CA PRO A 70 21.71 7.45 3.20
C PRO A 70 21.05 8.75 3.64
N GLY A 71 21.28 9.85 2.90
CA GLY A 71 20.66 11.15 3.21
C GLY A 71 19.14 11.11 3.02
N PHE A 72 18.65 10.40 2.00
CA PHE A 72 17.23 10.22 1.80
C PHE A 72 16.59 9.39 2.93
N ARG A 73 17.24 8.30 3.35
CA ARG A 73 16.76 7.51 4.49
C ARG A 73 16.74 8.31 5.80
N ALA A 74 17.77 9.13 6.04
CA ALA A 74 17.81 10.02 7.18
C ALA A 74 16.66 11.05 7.16
N ALA A 75 16.35 11.63 5.99
CA ALA A 75 15.23 12.56 5.84
C ALA A 75 13.87 11.88 6.08
N ILE A 76 13.72 10.60 5.71
CA ILE A 76 12.51 9.81 6.03
C ILE A 76 12.40 9.63 7.55
N ALA A 77 13.47 9.23 8.24
CA ALA A 77 13.45 9.08 9.69
C ALA A 77 13.12 10.40 10.41
N GLU A 78 13.72 11.53 9.97
CA GLU A 78 13.43 12.86 10.50
C GLU A 78 11.94 13.23 10.29
N LYS A 79 11.37 12.93 9.12
CA LYS A 79 9.94 13.14 8.86
C LYS A 79 9.07 12.42 9.89
N TYR A 80 9.30 11.15 10.14
CA TYR A 80 8.49 10.37 11.08
C TYR A 80 8.67 10.87 12.52
N GLN A 81 9.86 11.29 12.90
CA GLN A 81 10.11 11.94 14.18
C GLN A 81 9.33 13.25 14.35
N ILE A 82 9.31 14.10 13.30
CA ILE A 82 8.62 15.40 13.33
C ILE A 82 7.10 15.23 13.38
N PHE A 83 6.53 14.36 12.54
CA PHE A 83 5.08 14.25 12.39
C PHE A 83 4.42 13.35 13.44
N TYR A 84 5.13 12.32 13.89
CA TYR A 84 4.54 11.26 14.72
C TYR A 84 5.29 11.01 16.04
N GLY A 85 6.44 11.65 16.25
CA GLY A 85 7.28 11.38 17.40
C GLY A 85 7.91 9.99 17.40
N TRP A 86 7.91 9.32 16.22
CA TRP A 86 8.43 7.96 16.07
C TRP A 86 9.89 7.96 15.64
N GLU A 87 10.75 7.41 16.50
CA GLU A 87 12.18 7.25 16.24
C GLU A 87 12.40 5.97 15.40
N ILE A 88 12.97 6.16 14.22
CA ILE A 88 13.29 5.08 13.26
C ILE A 88 14.79 5.10 13.00
N ASP A 89 15.47 3.95 13.09
CA ASP A 89 16.88 3.84 12.69
C ASP A 89 16.98 3.79 11.15
N PRO A 90 17.47 4.86 10.49
CA PRO A 90 17.54 4.91 9.04
C PRO A 90 18.48 3.86 8.43
N ASN A 91 19.36 3.23 9.22
CA ASN A 91 20.31 2.23 8.73
C ASN A 91 19.79 0.80 8.83
N ARG A 92 18.74 0.56 9.61
CA ARG A 92 18.24 -0.79 9.88
C ARG A 92 16.78 -0.97 9.52
N GLU A 93 15.98 0.12 9.53
CA GLU A 93 14.52 0.06 9.46
C GLU A 93 13.95 0.75 8.21
N ILE A 94 14.81 1.30 7.33
CA ILE A 94 14.37 1.97 6.11
C ILE A 94 15.02 1.34 4.88
N THR A 95 14.19 0.92 3.94
CA THR A 95 14.58 0.51 2.59
C THR A 95 13.80 1.33 1.57
N VAL A 96 14.50 1.89 0.59
CA VAL A 96 13.90 2.67 -0.50
C VAL A 96 13.62 1.76 -1.69
N ALA A 97 12.41 1.85 -2.23
CA ALA A 97 11.96 1.09 -3.39
C ALA A 97 11.40 2.04 -4.47
N CYS A 98 11.14 1.53 -5.66
CA CYS A 98 10.53 2.29 -6.75
C CYS A 98 9.02 2.46 -6.53
N GLY A 99 8.67 3.25 -5.53
CA GLY A 99 7.30 3.55 -5.11
C GLY A 99 6.69 2.49 -4.20
N SER A 100 5.48 2.79 -3.68
CA SER A 100 4.75 1.91 -2.76
C SER A 100 4.42 0.55 -3.37
N THR A 101 4.23 0.46 -4.67
CA THR A 101 3.95 -0.81 -5.36
C THR A 101 5.10 -1.82 -5.21
N GLU A 102 6.36 -1.38 -5.42
CA GLU A 102 7.50 -2.26 -5.21
C GLU A 102 7.70 -2.56 -3.73
N SER A 103 7.49 -1.59 -2.85
CA SER A 103 7.56 -1.80 -1.40
C SER A 103 6.54 -2.84 -0.93
N MET A 104 5.30 -2.78 -1.43
CA MET A 104 4.23 -3.71 -1.08
C MET A 104 4.57 -5.13 -1.51
N ILE A 105 4.85 -5.35 -2.80
CA ILE A 105 5.16 -6.70 -3.28
C ILE A 105 6.43 -7.27 -2.65
N SER A 106 7.45 -6.44 -2.41
CA SER A 106 8.69 -6.88 -1.75
C SER A 106 8.45 -7.28 -0.30
N SER A 107 7.61 -6.52 0.43
CA SER A 107 7.22 -6.86 1.79
C SER A 107 6.45 -8.18 1.85
N ILE A 108 5.47 -8.36 0.96
CA ILE A 108 4.69 -9.59 0.89
C ILE A 108 5.61 -10.78 0.59
N LEU A 109 6.48 -10.68 -0.44
CA LEU A 109 7.42 -11.75 -0.79
C LEU A 109 8.44 -12.06 0.31
N GLY A 110 8.75 -11.10 1.17
CA GLY A 110 9.68 -11.27 2.28
C GLY A 110 9.05 -11.86 3.55
N LEU A 111 7.72 -11.77 3.71
CA LEU A 111 7.03 -12.12 4.96
C LEU A 111 6.07 -13.31 4.82
N VAL A 112 5.66 -13.63 3.58
CA VAL A 112 4.56 -14.55 3.30
C VAL A 112 5.06 -15.70 2.42
N ASP A 113 4.79 -16.92 2.84
CA ASP A 113 5.08 -18.14 2.10
C ASP A 113 3.89 -18.57 1.21
N PRO A 114 4.13 -19.42 0.19
CA PRO A 114 3.03 -20.06 -0.54
C PRO A 114 2.06 -20.79 0.41
N GLU A 115 0.76 -20.69 0.10
CA GLU A 115 -0.37 -21.22 0.88
C GLU A 115 -0.74 -20.40 2.13
N ASP A 116 0.06 -19.42 2.52
CA ASP A 116 -0.32 -18.46 3.56
C ASP A 116 -1.57 -17.66 3.17
N ARG A 117 -2.16 -16.98 4.14
CA ARG A 117 -3.35 -16.14 3.96
C ARG A 117 -3.08 -14.70 4.34
N ILE A 118 -3.52 -13.80 3.47
CA ILE A 118 -3.40 -12.35 3.67
C ILE A 118 -4.80 -11.76 3.79
N LEU A 119 -5.08 -11.11 4.92
CA LEU A 119 -6.34 -10.40 5.12
C LEU A 119 -6.27 -9.01 4.45
N VAL A 120 -7.33 -8.66 3.72
CA VAL A 120 -7.47 -7.38 3.04
C VAL A 120 -8.87 -6.82 3.30
N PHE A 121 -8.95 -5.54 3.67
CA PHE A 121 -10.25 -4.86 3.79
C PHE A 121 -10.80 -4.48 2.41
N GLU A 122 -12.10 -4.74 2.17
CA GLU A 122 -12.81 -4.35 0.94
C GLU A 122 -13.67 -3.10 1.15
N PRO A 123 -13.70 -2.13 0.19
CA PRO A 123 -12.94 -2.10 -1.06
C PRO A 123 -11.47 -1.77 -0.86
N PHE A 124 -10.61 -2.21 -1.78
CA PHE A 124 -9.16 -2.06 -1.69
C PHE A 124 -8.53 -1.62 -3.01
N TYR A 125 -7.29 -1.17 -2.95
CA TYR A 125 -6.48 -0.86 -4.12
C TYR A 125 -6.15 -2.15 -4.90
N GLU A 126 -6.38 -2.11 -6.20
CA GLU A 126 -6.43 -3.28 -7.09
C GLU A 126 -5.19 -4.20 -7.07
N ASN A 127 -4.03 -3.75 -6.58
CA ASN A 127 -2.81 -4.57 -6.59
C ASN A 127 -2.76 -5.59 -5.44
N TYR A 128 -3.42 -5.37 -4.31
CA TYR A 128 -3.22 -6.22 -3.12
C TYR A 128 -3.61 -7.69 -3.35
N GLY A 129 -4.72 -7.93 -4.05
CA GLY A 129 -5.13 -9.28 -4.43
C GLY A 129 -4.13 -9.97 -5.37
N PRO A 130 -3.78 -9.34 -6.50
CA PRO A 130 -2.72 -9.84 -7.39
C PRO A 130 -1.37 -10.06 -6.71
N ASP A 131 -0.94 -9.17 -5.81
CA ASP A 131 0.33 -9.33 -5.09
C ASP A 131 0.32 -10.57 -4.19
N ALA A 132 -0.79 -10.83 -3.49
CA ALA A 132 -0.97 -12.06 -2.71
C ALA A 132 -0.86 -13.31 -3.61
N VAL A 133 -1.53 -13.31 -4.76
CA VAL A 133 -1.49 -14.44 -5.73
C VAL A 133 -0.08 -14.62 -6.31
N ILE A 134 0.65 -13.55 -6.59
CA ILE A 134 2.04 -13.62 -7.06
C ILE A 134 2.93 -14.28 -6.01
N ALA A 135 2.74 -13.97 -4.74
CA ALA A 135 3.45 -14.61 -3.63
C ALA A 135 3.05 -16.08 -3.42
N GLY A 136 1.96 -16.53 -4.00
CA GLY A 136 1.40 -17.87 -3.81
C GLY A 136 0.45 -17.96 -2.62
N ALA A 137 0.11 -16.83 -2.02
CA ALA A 137 -0.82 -16.72 -0.91
C ALA A 137 -2.28 -16.61 -1.38
N SER A 138 -3.21 -16.76 -0.44
CA SER A 138 -4.64 -16.62 -0.67
C SER A 138 -5.18 -15.39 0.05
N PRO A 139 -5.83 -14.44 -0.65
CA PRO A 139 -6.46 -13.31 0.02
C PRO A 139 -7.72 -13.75 0.79
N VAL A 140 -7.91 -13.15 1.97
CA VAL A 140 -9.11 -13.27 2.80
C VAL A 140 -9.68 -11.87 2.97
N TYR A 141 -10.98 -11.70 2.70
CA TYR A 141 -11.57 -10.38 2.65
C TYR A 141 -12.46 -10.10 3.86
N VAL A 142 -12.41 -8.85 4.33
CA VAL A 142 -13.32 -8.27 5.32
C VAL A 142 -13.92 -6.99 4.74
N SER A 143 -15.24 -6.95 4.62
CA SER A 143 -15.93 -5.82 3.99
C SER A 143 -16.05 -4.64 4.97
N LEU A 144 -15.77 -3.45 4.46
CA LEU A 144 -16.10 -2.18 5.10
C LEU A 144 -17.54 -1.80 4.69
N ASP A 145 -18.36 -1.36 5.63
CA ASP A 145 -19.76 -1.01 5.40
C ASP A 145 -19.89 0.46 4.95
N PRO A 146 -20.24 0.74 3.68
CA PRO A 146 -20.38 2.11 3.19
C PRO A 146 -21.52 2.87 3.87
N ASP A 147 -22.57 2.17 4.33
CA ASP A 147 -23.72 2.80 4.99
C ASP A 147 -23.40 3.18 6.44
N GLN A 148 -22.33 2.64 7.01
CA GLN A 148 -21.80 2.95 8.33
C GLN A 148 -20.45 3.67 8.29
N ASN A 149 -20.28 4.58 7.35
CA ASN A 149 -19.04 5.36 7.20
C ASN A 149 -17.78 4.46 7.08
N TRP A 150 -17.90 3.38 6.32
CA TRP A 150 -16.84 2.40 6.11
C TRP A 150 -16.35 1.71 7.39
N ALA A 151 -17.21 1.57 8.39
CA ALA A 151 -16.90 0.78 9.58
C ALA A 151 -16.80 -0.71 9.24
N PHE A 152 -16.17 -1.48 10.12
CA PHE A 152 -16.17 -2.94 10.09
C PHE A 152 -16.55 -3.49 11.45
N ASP A 153 -17.04 -4.71 11.47
CA ASP A 153 -17.39 -5.43 12.69
C ASP A 153 -16.14 -6.07 13.29
N PHE A 154 -15.77 -5.67 14.50
CA PHE A 154 -14.61 -6.21 15.23
C PHE A 154 -14.71 -7.72 15.49
N HIS A 155 -15.91 -8.21 15.77
CA HIS A 155 -16.13 -9.64 16.02
C HIS A 155 -15.93 -10.44 14.72
N GLN A 156 -16.47 -9.95 13.61
CA GLN A 156 -16.27 -10.58 12.30
C GLN A 156 -14.79 -10.57 11.89
N LEU A 157 -14.06 -9.47 12.15
CA LEU A 157 -12.63 -9.39 11.88
C LEU A 157 -11.88 -10.46 12.68
N GLU A 158 -12.12 -10.55 13.98
CA GLU A 158 -11.48 -11.52 14.86
C GLU A 158 -11.79 -12.97 14.47
N GLU A 159 -13.05 -13.29 14.14
CA GLU A 159 -13.42 -14.60 13.61
C GLU A 159 -12.65 -14.94 12.33
N ARG A 160 -12.56 -14.00 11.39
CA ARG A 160 -11.81 -14.20 10.14
C ARG A 160 -10.33 -14.46 10.39
N ILE A 161 -9.71 -13.71 11.30
CA ILE A 161 -8.30 -13.88 11.67
C ILE A 161 -8.08 -15.28 12.25
N ARG A 162 -8.86 -15.66 13.27
CA ARG A 162 -8.76 -16.94 13.94
C ARG A 162 -8.99 -18.12 13.00
N ASP A 163 -10.08 -18.10 12.24
CA ASP A 163 -10.51 -19.24 11.44
C ASP A 163 -9.64 -19.42 10.18
N SER A 164 -9.02 -18.35 9.71
CA SER A 164 -8.19 -18.36 8.50
C SER A 164 -6.69 -18.53 8.77
N GLN A 165 -6.23 -18.41 10.01
CA GLN A 165 -4.80 -18.45 10.34
C GLN A 165 -4.02 -17.44 9.48
N ILE A 166 -4.35 -16.17 9.63
CA ILE A 166 -3.79 -15.08 8.82
C ILE A 166 -2.29 -14.93 9.10
N ARG A 167 -1.47 -14.84 8.05
CA ARG A 167 -0.03 -14.54 8.13
C ARG A 167 0.24 -13.05 8.12
N ALA A 168 -0.54 -12.29 7.32
CA ALA A 168 -0.43 -10.86 7.23
C ALA A 168 -1.79 -10.19 7.00
N LEU A 169 -1.93 -8.94 7.44
CA LEU A 169 -3.05 -8.06 7.16
C LEU A 169 -2.51 -6.85 6.39
N ILE A 170 -3.14 -6.50 5.26
CA ILE A 170 -2.85 -5.26 4.52
C ILE A 170 -3.83 -4.19 4.98
N LEU A 171 -3.28 -3.09 5.52
CA LEU A 171 -4.02 -1.93 6.01
C LEU A 171 -3.68 -0.70 5.18
N ASN A 172 -4.62 -0.21 4.39
CA ASN A 172 -4.47 1.05 3.66
C ASN A 172 -5.24 2.17 4.36
N SER A 173 -4.52 3.17 4.88
CA SER A 173 -5.11 4.31 5.60
C SER A 173 -4.30 5.59 5.34
N PRO A 174 -4.89 6.66 4.79
CA PRO A 174 -6.25 6.72 4.21
C PRO A 174 -6.44 5.73 3.06
N ASN A 175 -7.63 5.15 2.94
CA ASN A 175 -7.89 4.04 2.04
C ASN A 175 -8.23 4.50 0.61
N ASN A 176 -7.70 3.81 -0.38
CA ASN A 176 -8.14 3.86 -1.76
C ASN A 176 -8.97 2.58 -2.07
N PRO A 177 -10.28 2.68 -2.47
CA PRO A 177 -10.95 3.88 -2.98
C PRO A 177 -11.88 4.60 -1.99
N SER A 178 -12.15 4.07 -0.79
CA SER A 178 -13.23 4.55 0.09
C SER A 178 -12.97 5.93 0.73
N GLY A 179 -11.70 6.33 0.84
CA GLY A 179 -11.30 7.52 1.59
C GLY A 179 -11.35 7.34 3.12
N LYS A 180 -11.62 6.11 3.62
CA LYS A 180 -11.62 5.81 5.05
C LYS A 180 -10.26 6.11 5.66
N VAL A 181 -10.27 6.85 6.77
CA VAL A 181 -9.15 6.97 7.69
C VAL A 181 -9.47 6.13 8.91
N PHE A 182 -8.68 5.11 9.18
CA PHE A 182 -8.86 4.26 10.36
C PHE A 182 -8.61 5.09 11.61
N ASN A 183 -9.53 5.04 12.56
CA ASN A 183 -9.45 5.79 13.79
C ASN A 183 -8.60 5.06 14.85
N ARG A 184 -8.32 5.73 15.97
CA ARG A 184 -7.47 5.21 17.05
C ARG A 184 -7.99 3.89 17.64
N GLU A 185 -9.31 3.73 17.82
CA GLU A 185 -9.91 2.53 18.37
C GLU A 185 -9.77 1.34 17.41
N GLU A 186 -10.02 1.57 16.13
CA GLU A 186 -9.85 0.55 15.08
C GLU A 186 -8.39 0.10 14.97
N LEU A 187 -7.44 1.04 14.98
CA LEU A 187 -6.00 0.72 14.91
C LEU A 187 -5.53 -0.03 16.16
N ALA A 188 -5.98 0.39 17.35
CA ALA A 188 -5.65 -0.29 18.59
C ALA A 188 -6.16 -1.74 18.60
N LYS A 189 -7.41 -1.97 18.12
CA LYS A 189 -7.96 -3.33 18.03
C LYS A 189 -7.21 -4.19 17.02
N ILE A 190 -6.85 -3.65 15.86
CA ILE A 190 -6.05 -4.38 14.87
C ILE A 190 -4.67 -4.74 15.44
N SER A 191 -4.02 -3.81 16.16
CA SER A 191 -2.72 -4.06 16.80
C SER A 191 -2.82 -5.13 17.90
N GLU A 192 -3.88 -5.09 18.74
CA GLU A 192 -4.16 -6.12 19.75
C GLU A 192 -4.29 -7.50 19.10
N LEU A 193 -5.09 -7.62 18.04
CA LEU A 193 -5.29 -8.88 17.33
C LEU A 193 -3.99 -9.36 16.65
N ALA A 194 -3.19 -8.43 16.10
CA ALA A 194 -1.91 -8.79 15.48
C ALA A 194 -0.94 -9.39 16.51
N GLN A 195 -0.92 -8.87 17.73
CA GLN A 195 -0.11 -9.40 18.83
C GLN A 195 -0.66 -10.72 19.35
N GLU A 196 -1.99 -10.85 19.50
CA GLU A 196 -2.63 -12.05 20.02
C GLU A 196 -2.50 -13.25 19.08
N TYR A 197 -2.67 -13.02 17.77
CA TYR A 197 -2.66 -14.08 16.74
C TYR A 197 -1.35 -14.18 15.96
N ASP A 198 -0.32 -13.39 16.31
CA ASP A 198 1.03 -13.40 15.75
C ASP A 198 1.06 -13.27 14.21
N PHE A 199 0.45 -12.22 13.69
CA PHE A 199 0.50 -11.88 12.25
C PHE A 199 1.10 -10.51 11.99
N TYR A 200 1.64 -10.30 10.79
CA TYR A 200 2.19 -9.02 10.36
C TYR A 200 1.09 -8.05 9.91
N VAL A 201 1.25 -6.76 10.21
CA VAL A 201 0.45 -5.69 9.59
C VAL A 201 1.31 -4.95 8.59
N ILE A 202 0.98 -5.06 7.31
CA ILE A 202 1.63 -4.32 6.21
C ILE A 202 0.77 -3.10 5.92
N THR A 203 1.31 -1.90 6.16
CA THR A 203 0.55 -0.65 5.97
C THR A 203 0.89 0.02 4.65
N ASP A 204 -0.14 0.50 3.95
CA ASP A 204 -0.01 1.44 2.85
C ASP A 204 -0.55 2.80 3.30
N GLU A 205 0.37 3.73 3.53
CA GLU A 205 0.11 5.06 4.08
C GLU A 205 0.38 6.18 3.06
N ILE A 206 0.29 5.86 1.76
CA ILE A 206 0.61 6.81 0.66
C ILE A 206 -0.15 8.13 0.76
N TYR A 207 -1.34 8.12 1.38
CA TYR A 207 -2.19 9.30 1.54
C TYR A 207 -2.13 9.93 2.94
N GLU A 208 -1.12 9.62 3.76
CA GLU A 208 -0.99 10.06 5.16
C GLU A 208 -1.18 11.58 5.38
N HIS A 209 -0.81 12.41 4.39
CA HIS A 209 -0.98 13.86 4.43
C HIS A 209 -2.22 14.38 3.69
N ILE A 210 -3.02 13.49 3.10
CA ILE A 210 -4.24 13.86 2.35
C ILE A 210 -5.44 13.46 3.20
N VAL A 211 -5.65 14.21 4.28
CA VAL A 211 -6.72 13.97 5.26
C VAL A 211 -7.60 15.20 5.36
N TYR A 212 -8.92 15.01 5.27
CA TYR A 212 -9.89 16.09 5.42
C TYR A 212 -10.07 16.51 6.88
N PRO A 213 -10.52 17.78 7.15
CA PRO A 213 -10.80 18.25 8.50
C PRO A 213 -11.75 17.30 9.26
N GLY A 214 -11.41 17.00 10.51
CA GLY A 214 -12.17 16.09 11.36
C GLY A 214 -11.61 14.67 11.46
N ALA A 215 -10.65 14.30 10.61
CA ALA A 215 -9.89 13.07 10.73
C ALA A 215 -8.40 13.35 10.94
N SER A 216 -7.67 12.36 11.44
CA SER A 216 -6.21 12.41 11.61
C SER A 216 -5.64 11.05 11.26
N HIS A 217 -4.63 11.03 10.41
CA HIS A 217 -3.88 9.81 10.14
C HIS A 217 -2.97 9.48 11.34
N LEU A 218 -2.91 8.20 11.69
CA LEU A 218 -2.03 7.65 12.70
C LEU A 218 -1.39 6.38 12.17
N PRO A 219 -0.06 6.25 12.17
CA PRO A 219 0.60 4.97 11.88
C PRO A 219 0.24 3.92 12.94
N ILE A 220 -0.16 2.71 12.49
CA ILE A 220 -0.50 1.63 13.43
C ILE A 220 0.71 1.19 14.26
N ALA A 221 1.92 1.39 13.76
CA ALA A 221 3.15 1.08 14.49
C ALA A 221 3.34 1.86 15.80
N LEU A 222 2.46 2.84 16.09
CA LEU A 222 2.45 3.59 17.36
C LEU A 222 1.57 2.93 18.44
N PHE A 223 0.95 1.79 18.17
CA PHE A 223 0.09 1.01 19.05
C PHE A 223 0.75 -0.37 19.38
#